data_616e14c905b6b1d588c0ecca811246af
#
_entry.id   616e14c905b6b1d588c0ecca811246af
#
_cell.length_a   1.000
_cell.length_b   1.000
_cell.length_c   1.000
_cell.angle_alpha   90.00
_cell.angle_beta   90.00
_cell.angle_gamma   90.00
#
_symmetry.space_group_name_H-M   'P 1'
#
loop_
_entity.id
_entity.type
_entity.pdbx_description
1 polymer ?
#
loop_
_entity_poly.entity_id
_entity_poly.type
_entity_poly.pdbx_seq_one_letter_code
_entity_poly.pdbx_strand_id
1 'polypeptide(L)'
;MTEVPATSRRRDRGRAHRSTGPSLTPLPRLTNRWPPLEILTAEQVERILAAAFQVLEQAGLEIRSPAARELYRRAGALVDEATQMVRLGRDIVEAHLAHAPERFVLHARNPERHLHVGDHVVNFGPVTGAPNIRDLEGGRRYGDLEGFRNILRLTHKLGILHWQGGIVVEPVDIPVAVRHLLTYQSHIECADIVWAARGIGGVQAQDAIAMSAIEHGCTVEELAARPTLMTVTNVNSPRRVDEEILDNIMVMARHGQCVVITPFTLMGAMAPITLAGALAQQTAEALGIVTLCQMLRPGTPCVIGGFTSNVDMRTGSPAFGTPEYCNAVLASAQIGRRLKIPVRTSAVNASPEVDAQSTYETAFSLQAAILSHSHLINHAVGWLEGGLSASLEKIVVDAELLRNWAEMLKPIAFSDDDLAVEAIKDVAVGGHFFGAAHTLARYESAFYRPLLSDWSNFENWTDAGARNATVRATGIWKKMLGEYLPPPLEPAVKEAIDAYVARRTRELGDTVPA
;
A
#
# COMPACT_ATOMS: atom_id res chain seq x y z
N MET A 1 53.04 56.45 -5.31
CA MET A 1 53.33 55.67 -4.08
C MET A 1 52.42 56.18 -2.99
N THR A 2 51.44 55.41 -2.63
CA THR A 2 50.85 55.30 -1.28
C THR A 2 49.84 54.16 -1.33
N GLU A 3 50.23 53.09 -0.67
CA GLU A 3 49.43 51.88 -0.46
C GLU A 3 48.26 52.14 0.46
N VAL A 4 47.09 51.58 0.14
CA VAL A 4 45.95 51.49 1.05
C VAL A 4 45.82 50.00 1.46
N PRO A 5 45.83 49.66 2.76
CA PRO A 5 45.75 48.27 3.21
C PRO A 5 44.29 47.80 3.20
N ALA A 6 44.07 46.65 2.54
CA ALA A 6 42.83 45.89 2.59
C ALA A 6 42.74 45.14 3.94
N THR A 7 41.78 45.46 4.77
CA THR A 7 41.32 44.60 5.86
C THR A 7 39.83 44.38 5.80
N SER A 8 39.41 43.34 5.06
CA SER A 8 38.07 42.81 5.23
C SER A 8 38.13 41.67 6.24
N ARG A 9 37.85 41.92 7.50
CA ARG A 9 37.51 40.90 8.50
C ARG A 9 36.15 40.32 8.12
N ARG A 10 36.17 39.19 7.40
CA ARG A 10 34.99 38.29 7.29
C ARG A 10 34.66 37.83 8.71
N ARG A 11 33.58 38.35 9.28
CA ARG A 11 32.97 37.78 10.49
C ARG A 11 32.42 36.40 10.13
N ASP A 12 33.13 35.39 10.55
CA ASP A 12 32.70 34.01 10.61
C ASP A 12 31.53 33.94 11.61
N ARG A 13 30.29 34.18 11.12
CA ARG A 13 29.10 33.85 11.86
C ARG A 13 28.88 32.37 11.65
N GLY A 14 29.43 31.56 12.54
CA GLY A 14 29.08 30.15 12.68
C GLY A 14 27.56 30.01 12.81
N ARG A 15 26.89 29.88 11.68
CA ARG A 15 25.52 29.38 11.63
C ARG A 15 25.62 27.92 12.00
N ALA A 16 25.39 27.60 13.28
CA ALA A 16 25.03 26.26 13.68
C ALA A 16 23.83 25.88 12.80
N HIS A 17 24.06 25.08 11.77
CA HIS A 17 23.01 24.38 11.04
C HIS A 17 22.31 23.47 12.07
N ARG A 18 21.28 24.00 12.73
CA ARG A 18 20.27 23.14 13.34
C ARG A 18 19.64 22.40 12.16
N SER A 19 20.08 21.18 11.92
CA SER A 19 19.43 20.26 11.01
C SER A 19 18.08 19.87 11.63
N THR A 20 17.10 20.73 11.53
CA THR A 20 15.73 20.36 11.79
C THR A 20 15.22 19.68 10.53
N GLY A 21 15.55 18.41 10.37
CA GLY A 21 14.87 17.55 9.40
C GLY A 21 13.37 17.53 9.68
N PRO A 22 12.54 17.09 8.72
CA PRO A 22 11.10 17.03 8.91
C PRO A 22 10.78 16.16 10.12
N SER A 23 9.75 16.54 10.88
CA SER A 23 9.23 15.65 11.93
C SER A 23 8.74 14.36 11.28
N LEU A 24 9.24 13.22 11.75
CA LEU A 24 8.81 11.88 11.33
C LEU A 24 7.73 11.33 12.27
N THR A 25 7.04 12.20 13.01
CA THR A 25 5.85 11.79 13.77
C THR A 25 4.81 11.21 12.83
N PRO A 26 4.06 10.19 13.28
CA PRO A 26 2.98 9.62 12.49
C PRO A 26 2.03 10.72 12.00
N LEU A 27 1.75 10.71 10.70
CA LEU A 27 0.78 11.65 10.13
C LEU A 27 -0.64 11.25 10.58
N PRO A 28 -1.50 12.24 10.80
CA PRO A 28 -2.90 11.97 11.07
C PRO A 28 -3.55 11.30 9.86
N ARG A 29 -4.76 10.79 10.05
CA ARG A 29 -5.58 10.22 8.98
C ARG A 29 -5.67 11.19 7.80
N LEU A 30 -5.25 10.73 6.62
CA LEU A 30 -5.34 11.51 5.40
C LEU A 30 -6.74 11.41 4.81
N THR A 31 -7.32 12.55 4.47
CA THR A 31 -8.64 12.62 3.84
C THR A 31 -8.53 13.42 2.54
N ASN A 32 -8.91 12.80 1.45
CA ASN A 32 -9.02 13.49 0.17
C ASN A 32 -10.38 14.18 0.04
N ARG A 33 -10.40 15.49 0.15
CA ARG A 33 -11.64 16.30 0.07
C ARG A 33 -11.94 16.81 -1.34
N TRP A 34 -11.07 16.54 -2.29
CA TRP A 34 -11.29 16.91 -3.69
C TRP A 34 -12.34 16.00 -4.31
N PRO A 35 -13.07 16.42 -5.34
CA PRO A 35 -13.94 15.51 -6.07
C PRO A 35 -13.12 14.42 -6.75
N PRO A 36 -13.62 13.16 -6.81
CA PRO A 36 -12.91 12.11 -7.51
C PRO A 36 -12.82 12.42 -9.01
N LEU A 37 -11.69 12.08 -9.61
CA LEU A 37 -11.53 12.15 -11.05
C LEU A 37 -12.22 10.95 -11.71
N GLU A 38 -13.27 11.23 -12.47
CA GLU A 38 -14.03 10.23 -13.20
C GLU A 38 -13.78 10.34 -14.70
N ILE A 39 -13.39 9.22 -15.32
CA ILE A 39 -13.04 9.16 -16.75
C ILE A 39 -14.07 8.38 -17.58
N LEU A 40 -14.98 7.66 -16.94
CA LEU A 40 -16.07 6.93 -17.57
C LEU A 40 -17.40 7.63 -17.31
N THR A 41 -18.30 7.60 -18.26
CA THR A 41 -19.71 7.98 -18.02
C THR A 41 -20.40 6.91 -17.17
N ALA A 42 -21.51 7.28 -16.51
CA ALA A 42 -22.31 6.33 -15.76
C ALA A 42 -22.78 5.15 -16.63
N GLU A 43 -23.16 5.41 -17.88
CA GLU A 43 -23.56 4.37 -18.84
C GLU A 43 -22.40 3.40 -19.14
N GLN A 44 -21.18 3.91 -19.31
CA GLN A 44 -19.99 3.07 -19.55
C GLN A 44 -19.68 2.18 -18.34
N VAL A 45 -19.82 2.69 -17.12
CA VAL A 45 -19.68 1.89 -15.90
C VAL A 45 -20.72 0.77 -15.85
N GLU A 46 -22.00 1.07 -16.10
CA GLU A 46 -23.06 0.06 -16.13
C GLU A 46 -22.84 -1.00 -17.21
N ARG A 47 -22.33 -0.63 -18.37
CA ARG A 47 -21.98 -1.58 -19.45
C ARG A 47 -20.83 -2.52 -19.05
N ILE A 48 -19.81 -2.01 -18.34
CA ILE A 48 -18.73 -2.86 -17.82
C ILE A 48 -19.28 -3.82 -16.75
N LEU A 49 -20.15 -3.35 -15.86
CA LEU A 49 -20.78 -4.20 -14.84
C LEU A 49 -21.68 -5.26 -15.49
N ALA A 50 -22.49 -4.90 -16.48
CA ALA A 50 -23.30 -5.86 -17.21
C ALA A 50 -22.45 -6.96 -17.88
N ALA A 51 -21.32 -6.57 -18.49
CA ALA A 51 -20.39 -7.53 -19.07
C ALA A 51 -19.73 -8.43 -17.99
N ALA A 52 -19.40 -7.90 -16.83
CA ALA A 52 -18.87 -8.67 -15.72
C ALA A 52 -19.88 -9.73 -15.22
N PHE A 53 -21.15 -9.36 -15.07
CA PHE A 53 -22.22 -10.32 -14.73
C PHE A 53 -22.39 -11.39 -15.82
N GLN A 54 -22.36 -11.01 -17.09
CA GLN A 54 -22.40 -11.98 -18.19
C GLN A 54 -21.22 -12.97 -18.15
N VAL A 55 -20.01 -12.50 -17.80
CA VAL A 55 -18.86 -13.38 -17.61
C VAL A 55 -19.10 -14.38 -16.49
N LEU A 56 -19.64 -13.95 -15.35
CA LEU A 56 -19.97 -14.84 -14.22
C LEU A 56 -21.06 -15.85 -14.57
N GLU A 57 -22.10 -15.44 -15.27
CA GLU A 57 -23.24 -16.29 -15.63
C GLU A 57 -22.90 -17.30 -16.74
N GLN A 58 -22.20 -16.87 -17.78
CA GLN A 58 -22.02 -17.66 -18.99
C GLN A 58 -20.68 -18.40 -19.01
N ALA A 59 -19.60 -17.74 -18.59
CA ALA A 59 -18.27 -18.32 -18.58
C ALA A 59 -17.86 -18.89 -17.19
N GLY A 60 -18.24 -18.22 -16.11
CA GLY A 60 -17.95 -18.64 -14.74
C GLY A 60 -16.48 -18.50 -14.33
N LEU A 61 -16.17 -19.01 -13.12
CA LEU A 61 -14.83 -19.07 -12.54
C LEU A 61 -14.45 -20.53 -12.25
N GLU A 62 -13.22 -20.92 -12.54
CA GLU A 62 -12.65 -22.18 -12.09
C GLU A 62 -12.30 -22.07 -10.60
N ILE A 63 -13.04 -22.76 -9.75
CA ILE A 63 -12.90 -22.76 -8.28
C ILE A 63 -12.33 -24.08 -7.83
N ARG A 64 -11.04 -24.12 -7.49
CA ARG A 64 -10.34 -25.37 -7.24
C ARG A 64 -10.61 -26.01 -5.88
N SER A 65 -11.12 -25.25 -4.90
CA SER A 65 -11.49 -25.80 -3.59
C SER A 65 -12.87 -26.48 -3.64
N PRO A 66 -12.98 -27.78 -3.33
CA PRO A 66 -14.27 -28.49 -3.22
C PRO A 66 -15.19 -27.85 -2.17
N ALA A 67 -14.62 -27.39 -1.05
CA ALA A 67 -15.37 -26.74 0.03
C ALA A 67 -15.98 -25.41 -0.44
N ALA A 68 -15.25 -24.63 -1.24
CA ALA A 68 -15.78 -23.39 -1.82
C ALA A 68 -16.87 -23.68 -2.86
N ARG A 69 -16.69 -24.69 -3.75
CA ARG A 69 -17.73 -25.08 -4.72
C ARG A 69 -19.02 -25.50 -4.05
N GLU A 70 -18.92 -26.22 -2.92
CA GLU A 70 -20.12 -26.60 -2.14
C GLU A 70 -20.88 -25.38 -1.59
N LEU A 71 -20.16 -24.35 -1.13
CA LEU A 71 -20.81 -23.10 -0.70
C LEU A 71 -21.57 -22.42 -1.84
N TYR A 72 -20.94 -22.30 -2.99
CA TYR A 72 -21.58 -21.73 -4.18
C TYR A 72 -22.82 -22.55 -4.61
N ARG A 73 -22.74 -23.90 -4.57
CA ARG A 73 -23.87 -24.77 -4.90
C ARG A 73 -25.04 -24.55 -3.96
N ARG A 74 -24.79 -24.47 -2.65
CA ARG A 74 -25.83 -24.19 -1.64
C ARG A 74 -26.51 -22.86 -1.84
N ALA A 75 -25.80 -21.87 -2.37
CA ALA A 75 -26.34 -20.56 -2.72
C ALA A 75 -27.09 -20.55 -4.06
N GLY A 76 -27.18 -21.69 -4.77
CA GLY A 76 -27.89 -21.81 -6.04
C GLY A 76 -27.05 -21.60 -7.30
N ALA A 77 -25.73 -21.50 -7.18
CA ALA A 77 -24.85 -21.41 -8.34
C ALA A 77 -24.79 -22.72 -9.13
N LEU A 78 -24.56 -22.63 -10.42
CA LEU A 78 -24.32 -23.80 -11.26
C LEU A 78 -22.88 -24.25 -11.12
N VAL A 79 -22.66 -25.45 -10.57
CA VAL A 79 -21.34 -26.03 -10.33
C VAL A 79 -21.15 -27.26 -11.19
N ASP A 80 -20.14 -27.23 -12.04
CA ASP A 80 -19.66 -28.37 -12.81
C ASP A 80 -18.39 -28.95 -12.13
N GLU A 81 -18.53 -30.10 -11.49
CA GLU A 81 -17.42 -30.74 -10.77
C GLU A 81 -16.33 -31.27 -11.69
N ALA A 82 -16.69 -31.67 -12.93
CA ALA A 82 -15.72 -32.22 -13.86
C ALA A 82 -14.71 -31.16 -14.34
N THR A 83 -15.18 -29.93 -14.53
CA THR A 83 -14.38 -28.77 -14.95
C THR A 83 -14.06 -27.82 -13.81
N GLN A 84 -14.59 -28.06 -12.61
CA GLN A 84 -14.49 -27.18 -11.43
C GLN A 84 -15.04 -25.75 -11.66
N MET A 85 -15.88 -25.59 -12.69
CA MET A 85 -16.48 -24.32 -13.07
C MET A 85 -17.69 -24.00 -12.21
N VAL A 86 -17.72 -22.75 -11.72
CA VAL A 86 -18.83 -22.16 -10.98
C VAL A 86 -19.38 -21.00 -11.78
N ARG A 87 -20.66 -21.07 -12.14
CA ARG A 87 -21.40 -19.97 -12.78
C ARG A 87 -22.37 -19.37 -11.80
N LEU A 88 -22.29 -18.04 -11.67
CA LEU A 88 -23.04 -17.28 -10.68
C LEU A 88 -24.09 -16.42 -11.38
N GLY A 89 -25.36 -16.62 -11.04
CA GLY A 89 -26.43 -15.71 -11.44
C GLY A 89 -26.25 -14.32 -10.81
N ARG A 90 -26.66 -13.30 -11.52
CA ARG A 90 -26.57 -11.91 -11.06
C ARG A 90 -27.30 -11.70 -9.73
N ASP A 91 -28.46 -12.31 -9.56
CA ASP A 91 -29.29 -12.29 -8.34
C ASP A 91 -28.52 -12.82 -7.12
N ILE A 92 -27.77 -13.92 -7.28
CA ILE A 92 -26.92 -14.48 -6.21
C ILE A 92 -25.83 -13.49 -5.81
N VAL A 93 -25.16 -12.90 -6.80
CA VAL A 93 -24.08 -11.94 -6.54
C VAL A 93 -24.62 -10.70 -5.84
N GLU A 94 -25.68 -10.09 -6.34
CA GLU A 94 -26.27 -8.87 -5.77
C GLU A 94 -26.82 -9.09 -4.36
N ALA A 95 -27.46 -10.24 -4.09
CA ALA A 95 -27.95 -10.59 -2.76
C ALA A 95 -26.82 -10.67 -1.72
N HIS A 96 -25.70 -11.27 -2.06
CA HIS A 96 -24.56 -11.37 -1.14
C HIS A 96 -23.76 -10.06 -1.05
N LEU A 97 -23.59 -9.36 -2.17
CA LEU A 97 -22.91 -8.08 -2.22
C LEU A 97 -23.56 -7.03 -1.30
N ALA A 98 -24.87 -7.07 -1.12
CA ALA A 98 -25.62 -6.18 -0.23
C ALA A 98 -25.16 -6.26 1.24
N HIS A 99 -24.45 -7.31 1.65
CA HIS A 99 -23.89 -7.47 2.99
C HIS A 99 -22.48 -6.91 3.14
N ALA A 100 -21.77 -6.63 2.04
CA ALA A 100 -20.40 -6.12 2.09
C ALA A 100 -20.39 -4.68 2.65
N PRO A 101 -19.57 -4.40 3.69
CA PRO A 101 -19.56 -3.07 4.29
C PRO A 101 -18.83 -2.07 3.37
N GLU A 102 -19.45 -0.92 3.14
CA GLU A 102 -18.89 0.21 2.38
C GLU A 102 -17.72 0.89 3.14
N ARG A 103 -17.70 0.76 4.46
CA ARG A 103 -16.68 1.30 5.35
C ARG A 103 -16.49 0.42 6.57
N PHE A 104 -15.25 0.37 7.05
CA PHE A 104 -14.90 -0.40 8.25
C PHE A 104 -13.58 0.12 8.86
N VAL A 105 -13.24 -0.42 10.02
CA VAL A 105 -11.98 -0.12 10.72
C VAL A 105 -11.24 -1.42 10.98
N LEU A 106 -9.96 -1.47 10.64
CA LEU A 106 -9.06 -2.49 11.13
C LEU A 106 -8.31 -1.95 12.36
N HIS A 107 -8.34 -2.72 13.43
CA HIS A 107 -7.82 -2.28 14.71
C HIS A 107 -6.33 -2.60 14.82
N ALA A 108 -5.50 -1.58 14.86
CA ALA A 108 -4.08 -1.71 15.16
C ALA A 108 -3.85 -1.93 16.66
N ARG A 109 -2.70 -2.49 17.04
CA ARG A 109 -2.26 -2.57 18.43
C ARG A 109 -2.19 -1.18 19.08
N ASN A 110 -1.69 -0.19 18.34
CA ASN A 110 -1.77 1.21 18.75
C ASN A 110 -3.13 1.82 18.34
N PRO A 111 -3.99 2.21 19.29
CA PRO A 111 -5.32 2.75 18.97
C PRO A 111 -5.30 4.02 18.11
N GLU A 112 -4.24 4.83 18.19
CA GLU A 112 -4.08 6.04 17.38
C GLU A 112 -3.77 5.72 15.90
N ARG A 113 -3.43 4.45 15.61
CA ARG A 113 -3.03 3.97 14.30
C ARG A 113 -4.04 3.00 13.67
N HIS A 114 -5.30 3.00 14.14
CA HIS A 114 -6.36 2.22 13.51
C HIS A 114 -6.50 2.57 12.03
N LEU A 115 -6.65 1.56 11.18
CA LEU A 115 -6.80 1.73 9.75
C LEU A 115 -8.28 1.88 9.38
N HIS A 116 -8.67 3.08 9.01
CA HIS A 116 -10.02 3.37 8.54
C HIS A 116 -10.08 3.18 7.03
N VAL A 117 -11.02 2.39 6.55
CA VAL A 117 -11.23 2.10 5.14
C VAL A 117 -12.65 2.51 4.74
N GLY A 118 -12.77 3.30 3.70
CA GLY A 118 -14.06 3.86 3.23
C GLY A 118 -14.06 5.39 3.23
N ASP A 119 -15.18 5.97 2.87
CA ASP A 119 -15.40 7.42 2.73
C ASP A 119 -14.32 8.07 1.82
N HIS A 120 -13.68 9.12 2.28
CA HIS A 120 -12.61 9.85 1.57
C HIS A 120 -11.21 9.59 2.18
N VAL A 121 -11.05 8.52 2.95
CA VAL A 121 -9.79 8.22 3.63
C VAL A 121 -8.81 7.58 2.65
N VAL A 122 -7.58 8.08 2.65
CA VAL A 122 -6.47 7.56 1.83
C VAL A 122 -5.45 6.91 2.76
N ASN A 123 -5.12 5.65 2.47
CA ASN A 123 -4.14 4.90 3.24
C ASN A 123 -3.01 4.39 2.33
N PHE A 124 -1.78 4.48 2.81
CA PHE A 124 -0.58 4.03 2.11
C PHE A 124 0.02 2.79 2.76
N GLY A 125 0.39 1.81 1.93
CA GLY A 125 1.13 0.61 2.33
C GLY A 125 2.41 0.42 1.51
N PRO A 126 3.41 -0.30 2.04
CA PRO A 126 4.71 -0.46 1.40
C PRO A 126 4.68 -1.46 0.24
N VAL A 127 5.82 -1.63 -0.40
CA VAL A 127 6.10 -2.72 -1.34
C VAL A 127 5.73 -4.08 -0.74
N THR A 128 5.18 -4.98 -1.57
CA THR A 128 4.89 -6.37 -1.20
C THR A 128 5.17 -7.32 -2.36
N GLY A 129 5.54 -8.56 -2.03
CA GLY A 129 5.72 -9.65 -2.99
C GLY A 129 7.06 -9.66 -3.72
N ALA A 130 7.99 -8.78 -3.38
CA ALA A 130 9.29 -8.74 -4.04
C ALA A 130 10.19 -9.91 -3.61
N PRO A 131 10.75 -10.70 -4.55
CA PRO A 131 11.73 -11.75 -4.21
C PRO A 131 13.11 -11.21 -3.87
N ASN A 132 13.43 -9.98 -4.29
CA ASN A 132 14.75 -9.38 -4.11
C ASN A 132 14.67 -8.09 -3.29
N ILE A 133 15.75 -7.82 -2.57
CA ILE A 133 16.05 -6.53 -1.95
C ILE A 133 17.20 -5.85 -2.72
N ARG A 134 17.15 -4.54 -2.78
CA ARG A 134 18.18 -3.73 -3.46
C ARG A 134 18.51 -2.49 -2.65
N ASP A 135 19.78 -2.15 -2.63
CA ASP A 135 20.31 -0.86 -2.20
C ASP A 135 21.52 -0.46 -3.06
N LEU A 136 21.94 0.81 -2.97
CA LEU A 136 22.99 1.37 -3.83
C LEU A 136 24.36 0.66 -3.64
N GLU A 137 24.66 0.19 -2.44
CA GLU A 137 25.97 -0.42 -2.12
C GLU A 137 25.96 -1.93 -2.33
N GLY A 138 24.89 -2.61 -1.89
CA GLY A 138 24.76 -4.08 -1.96
C GLY A 138 24.21 -4.60 -3.29
N GLY A 139 23.72 -3.73 -4.14
CA GLY A 139 23.08 -4.12 -5.40
C GLY A 139 21.80 -4.94 -5.19
N ARG A 140 21.39 -5.66 -6.24
CA ARG A 140 20.23 -6.57 -6.24
C ARG A 140 20.63 -7.93 -5.71
N ARG A 141 19.92 -8.43 -4.70
CA ARG A 141 20.14 -9.74 -4.07
C ARG A 141 18.82 -10.34 -3.60
N TYR A 142 18.78 -11.63 -3.36
CA TYR A 142 17.61 -12.24 -2.73
C TYR A 142 17.33 -11.61 -1.37
N GLY A 143 16.03 -11.54 -1.02
CA GLY A 143 15.62 -11.08 0.31
C GLY A 143 16.02 -12.06 1.40
N ASP A 144 16.28 -11.54 2.58
CA ASP A 144 16.52 -12.29 3.81
C ASP A 144 15.65 -11.72 4.95
N LEU A 145 15.64 -12.38 6.10
CA LEU A 145 14.83 -11.96 7.24
C LEU A 145 15.26 -10.60 7.78
N GLU A 146 16.55 -10.28 7.75
CA GLU A 146 17.02 -8.97 8.21
C GLU A 146 16.64 -7.86 7.24
N GLY A 147 16.73 -8.08 5.94
CA GLY A 147 16.21 -7.16 4.93
C GLY A 147 14.70 -6.94 5.07
N PHE A 148 13.94 -8.02 5.34
CA PHE A 148 12.52 -7.94 5.66
C PHE A 148 12.27 -7.01 6.86
N ARG A 149 12.97 -7.24 7.98
CA ARG A 149 12.87 -6.42 9.20
C ARG A 149 13.29 -4.97 8.95
N ASN A 150 14.34 -4.74 8.17
CA ASN A 150 14.81 -3.39 7.85
C ASN A 150 13.77 -2.59 7.06
N ILE A 151 13.07 -3.22 6.12
CA ILE A 151 11.95 -2.56 5.42
C ILE A 151 10.82 -2.22 6.43
N LEU A 152 10.46 -3.13 7.33
CA LEU A 152 9.44 -2.86 8.35
C LEU A 152 9.83 -1.70 9.28
N ARG A 153 11.07 -1.67 9.75
CA ARG A 153 11.60 -0.60 10.60
C ARG A 153 11.57 0.76 9.90
N LEU A 154 12.02 0.81 8.64
CA LEU A 154 12.00 2.03 7.83
C LEU A 154 10.57 2.54 7.59
N THR A 155 9.68 1.66 7.17
CA THR A 155 8.30 2.02 6.86
C THR A 155 7.54 2.47 8.11
N HIS A 156 7.78 1.85 9.26
CA HIS A 156 7.24 2.31 10.54
C HIS A 156 7.82 3.68 10.96
N LYS A 157 9.14 3.86 10.88
CA LYS A 157 9.85 5.10 11.24
C LYS A 157 9.44 6.30 10.39
N LEU A 158 9.08 6.09 9.13
CA LEU A 158 8.63 7.15 8.21
C LEU A 158 7.34 7.83 8.66
N GLY A 159 6.49 7.14 9.43
CA GLY A 159 5.24 7.70 9.95
C GLY A 159 4.16 8.03 8.93
N ILE A 160 4.41 7.85 7.62
CA ILE A 160 3.48 8.12 6.52
C ILE A 160 2.71 6.86 6.06
N LEU A 161 3.18 5.67 6.41
CA LEU A 161 2.53 4.42 6.08
C LEU A 161 1.47 4.07 7.14
N HIS A 162 0.33 3.52 6.71
CA HIS A 162 -0.83 3.27 7.55
C HIS A 162 -0.99 1.80 7.90
N TRP A 163 -0.38 0.90 7.11
CA TRP A 163 -0.27 -0.53 7.42
C TRP A 163 1.06 -1.10 6.95
N GLN A 164 1.43 -2.28 7.48
CA GLN A 164 2.55 -3.06 6.98
C GLN A 164 2.08 -4.04 5.89
N GLY A 165 2.82 -4.12 4.81
CA GLY A 165 2.60 -5.13 3.77
C GLY A 165 2.75 -6.55 4.34
N GLY A 166 2.16 -7.57 3.70
CA GLY A 166 2.32 -8.96 4.13
C GLY A 166 3.76 -9.43 3.97
N ILE A 167 4.23 -9.60 2.74
CA ILE A 167 5.61 -9.99 2.44
C ILE A 167 6.29 -8.83 1.74
N VAL A 168 6.91 -7.94 2.50
CA VAL A 168 7.60 -6.76 1.96
C VAL A 168 8.79 -7.12 1.07
N VAL A 169 9.48 -8.20 1.41
CA VAL A 169 10.45 -8.92 0.59
C VAL A 169 10.45 -10.38 1.02
N GLU A 170 10.64 -11.33 0.12
CA GLU A 170 10.62 -12.75 0.47
C GLU A 170 11.92 -13.17 1.20
N PRO A 171 11.89 -13.58 2.48
CA PRO A 171 13.07 -14.00 3.23
C PRO A 171 13.41 -15.46 2.87
N VAL A 172 14.24 -15.65 1.83
CA VAL A 172 14.57 -16.99 1.30
C VAL A 172 15.56 -17.77 2.17
N ASP A 173 16.20 -17.12 3.13
CA ASP A 173 17.05 -17.72 4.16
C ASP A 173 16.26 -18.52 5.21
N ILE A 174 14.92 -18.40 5.22
CA ILE A 174 14.03 -19.13 6.11
C ILE A 174 13.29 -20.22 5.35
N PRO A 175 13.22 -21.48 5.88
CA PRO A 175 12.45 -22.55 5.27
C PRO A 175 10.99 -22.17 5.01
N VAL A 176 10.46 -22.55 3.85
CA VAL A 176 9.12 -22.16 3.37
C VAL A 176 8.02 -22.52 4.38
N ALA A 177 8.11 -23.70 5.00
CA ALA A 177 7.12 -24.22 5.93
C ALA A 177 6.88 -23.32 7.14
N VAL A 178 7.92 -22.64 7.63
CA VAL A 178 7.88 -21.82 8.86
C VAL A 178 8.09 -20.34 8.61
N ARG A 179 8.32 -19.94 7.38
CA ARG A 179 8.65 -18.58 6.98
C ARG A 179 7.61 -17.57 7.41
N HIS A 180 6.33 -17.91 7.28
CA HIS A 180 5.22 -17.06 7.68
C HIS A 180 5.25 -16.73 9.18
N LEU A 181 5.64 -17.66 10.04
CA LEU A 181 5.70 -17.43 11.49
C LEU A 181 6.69 -16.32 11.84
N LEU A 182 7.90 -16.36 11.25
CA LEU A 182 8.94 -15.37 11.51
C LEU A 182 8.63 -14.01 10.88
N THR A 183 7.92 -13.99 9.74
CA THR A 183 7.48 -12.73 9.13
C THR A 183 6.36 -12.09 9.96
N TYR A 184 5.39 -12.85 10.47
CA TYR A 184 4.34 -12.33 11.35
C TYR A 184 4.90 -11.84 12.69
N GLN A 185 5.81 -12.59 13.31
CA GLN A 185 6.55 -12.14 14.49
C GLN A 185 7.26 -10.82 14.21
N SER A 186 7.93 -10.68 13.06
CA SER A 186 8.62 -9.45 12.69
C SER A 186 7.66 -8.26 12.52
N HIS A 187 6.46 -8.47 11.97
CA HIS A 187 5.42 -7.42 11.93
C HIS A 187 5.06 -6.93 13.32
N ILE A 188 4.79 -7.85 14.26
CA ILE A 188 4.38 -7.54 15.63
C ILE A 188 5.51 -6.82 16.39
N GLU A 189 6.77 -7.24 16.22
CA GLU A 189 7.92 -6.66 16.92
C GLU A 189 8.37 -5.32 16.32
N CYS A 190 8.29 -5.16 15.00
CA CYS A 190 8.82 -3.97 14.32
C CYS A 190 7.78 -2.87 14.07
N ALA A 191 6.50 -3.08 14.37
CA ALA A 191 5.46 -2.07 14.16
C ALA A 191 4.29 -2.26 15.12
N ASP A 192 3.50 -1.19 15.28
CA ASP A 192 2.29 -1.17 16.11
C ASP A 192 1.02 -0.84 15.29
N ILE A 193 1.13 -0.94 13.97
CA ILE A 193 0.06 -0.67 12.99
C ILE A 193 -0.50 -1.96 12.43
N VAL A 194 -1.63 -1.89 11.72
CA VAL A 194 -2.23 -3.04 11.04
C VAL A 194 -1.21 -3.70 10.10
N TRP A 195 -1.18 -5.02 10.08
CA TRP A 195 -0.35 -5.78 9.15
C TRP A 195 -1.17 -6.77 8.33
N ALA A 196 -0.63 -7.19 7.20
CA ALA A 196 -1.27 -8.14 6.32
C ALA A 196 -0.69 -9.54 6.49
N ALA A 197 -1.56 -10.55 6.54
CA ALA A 197 -1.16 -11.96 6.44
C ALA A 197 -0.72 -12.31 5.00
N ARG A 198 -0.02 -13.44 4.83
CA ARG A 198 0.22 -14.01 3.49
C ARG A 198 -1.12 -14.28 2.81
N GLY A 199 -1.22 -13.95 1.53
CA GLY A 199 -2.45 -14.14 0.73
C GLY A 199 -2.68 -15.58 0.23
N ILE A 200 -2.00 -16.58 0.80
CA ILE A 200 -2.00 -17.97 0.36
C ILE A 200 -1.86 -18.91 1.55
N GLY A 201 -2.53 -20.05 1.51
CA GLY A 201 -2.47 -21.11 2.50
C GLY A 201 -3.39 -20.92 3.70
N GLY A 202 -4.18 -21.95 4.00
CA GLY A 202 -5.09 -21.96 5.14
C GLY A 202 -4.37 -22.04 6.48
N VAL A 203 -3.26 -22.78 6.57
CA VAL A 203 -2.42 -22.88 7.77
C VAL A 203 -1.81 -21.53 8.10
N GLN A 204 -1.26 -20.83 7.10
CA GLN A 204 -0.68 -19.50 7.26
C GLN A 204 -1.72 -18.48 7.74
N ALA A 205 -2.95 -18.55 7.24
CA ALA A 205 -4.04 -17.71 7.69
C ALA A 205 -4.46 -18.01 9.15
N GLN A 206 -4.53 -19.29 9.53
CA GLN A 206 -4.82 -19.70 10.91
C GLN A 206 -3.75 -19.22 11.89
N ASP A 207 -2.46 -19.36 11.53
CA ASP A 207 -1.36 -18.88 12.34
C ASP A 207 -1.39 -17.33 12.47
N ALA A 208 -1.74 -16.60 11.38
CA ALA A 208 -1.92 -15.15 11.43
C ALA A 208 -3.03 -14.73 12.41
N ILE A 209 -4.18 -15.41 12.36
CA ILE A 209 -5.31 -15.18 13.26
C ILE A 209 -4.90 -15.43 14.73
N ALA A 210 -4.24 -16.56 14.99
CA ALA A 210 -3.81 -16.91 16.35
C ALA A 210 -2.77 -15.90 16.89
N MET A 211 -1.77 -15.51 16.07
CA MET A 211 -0.75 -14.55 16.47
C MET A 211 -1.33 -13.15 16.67
N SER A 212 -2.30 -12.75 15.85
CA SER A 212 -3.01 -11.48 16.04
C SER A 212 -3.87 -11.48 17.31
N ALA A 213 -4.53 -12.60 17.65
CA ALA A 213 -5.27 -12.73 18.91
C ALA A 213 -4.33 -12.55 20.11
N ILE A 214 -3.13 -13.16 20.08
CA ILE A 214 -2.09 -12.97 21.11
C ILE A 214 -1.64 -11.50 21.16
N GLU A 215 -1.35 -10.87 20.01
CA GLU A 215 -0.93 -9.47 19.91
C GLU A 215 -1.94 -8.52 20.57
N HIS A 216 -3.23 -8.80 20.41
CA HIS A 216 -4.32 -7.96 20.92
C HIS A 216 -4.85 -8.39 22.29
N GLY A 217 -4.29 -9.46 22.90
CA GLY A 217 -4.69 -9.95 24.20
C GLY A 217 -6.16 -10.41 24.26
N CYS A 218 -6.66 -11.01 23.17
CA CYS A 218 -8.05 -11.45 23.04
C CYS A 218 -8.13 -12.90 22.52
N THR A 219 -9.32 -13.48 22.57
CA THR A 219 -9.58 -14.79 21.94
C THR A 219 -9.79 -14.64 20.45
N VAL A 220 -9.69 -15.75 19.70
CA VAL A 220 -9.96 -15.79 18.26
C VAL A 220 -11.41 -15.41 17.94
N GLU A 221 -12.35 -15.77 18.83
CA GLU A 221 -13.77 -15.44 18.71
C GLU A 221 -14.01 -13.93 18.89
N GLU A 222 -13.34 -13.30 19.85
CA GLU A 222 -13.40 -11.84 20.05
C GLU A 222 -12.77 -11.08 18.88
N LEU A 223 -11.68 -11.62 18.31
CA LEU A 223 -11.05 -11.07 17.12
C LEU A 223 -12.02 -11.00 15.92
N ALA A 224 -12.90 -12.00 15.79
CA ALA A 224 -13.87 -12.06 14.71
C ALA A 224 -14.92 -10.93 14.72
N ALA A 225 -15.16 -10.32 15.88
CA ALA A 225 -16.03 -9.15 16.03
C ALA A 225 -15.28 -7.81 15.84
N ARG A 226 -13.95 -7.85 15.91
CA ARG A 226 -13.07 -6.68 15.85
C ARG A 226 -11.91 -6.95 14.89
N PRO A 227 -12.10 -6.76 13.57
CA PRO A 227 -11.07 -7.10 12.59
C PRO A 227 -9.77 -6.31 12.83
N THR A 228 -8.65 -7.02 12.81
CA THR A 228 -7.31 -6.51 13.09
C THR A 228 -6.35 -6.74 11.93
N LEU A 229 -6.67 -7.72 11.08
CA LEU A 229 -5.84 -8.18 9.98
C LEU A 229 -6.48 -7.95 8.62
N MET A 230 -5.64 -7.93 7.61
CA MET A 230 -6.08 -8.12 6.23
C MET A 230 -5.25 -9.21 5.56
N THR A 231 -5.79 -9.79 4.50
CA THR A 231 -5.04 -10.56 3.52
C THR A 231 -5.17 -9.89 2.16
N VAL A 232 -4.08 -9.82 1.40
CA VAL A 232 -4.12 -9.39 0.00
C VAL A 232 -3.94 -10.62 -0.86
N THR A 233 -4.96 -10.95 -1.62
CA THR A 233 -5.00 -12.17 -2.42
C THR A 233 -5.21 -11.85 -3.90
N ASN A 234 -4.46 -12.53 -4.74
CA ASN A 234 -4.59 -12.43 -6.19
C ASN A 234 -5.48 -13.55 -6.72
N VAL A 235 -6.21 -13.27 -7.79
CA VAL A 235 -6.86 -14.29 -8.60
C VAL A 235 -5.87 -14.73 -9.69
N ASN A 236 -5.84 -16.03 -9.99
CA ASN A 236 -5.04 -16.56 -11.10
C ASN A 236 -5.74 -16.25 -12.44
N SER A 237 -5.68 -14.98 -12.84
CA SER A 237 -6.33 -14.54 -14.08
C SER A 237 -5.75 -15.29 -15.31
N PRO A 238 -6.57 -15.71 -16.28
CA PRO A 238 -8.00 -15.45 -16.37
C PRO A 238 -8.87 -16.49 -15.63
N ARG A 239 -9.73 -16.01 -14.76
CA ARG A 239 -10.88 -16.71 -14.18
C ARG A 239 -10.59 -18.01 -13.41
N ARG A 240 -9.42 -18.14 -12.79
CA ARG A 240 -9.04 -19.29 -11.95
C ARG A 240 -8.71 -18.84 -10.55
N VAL A 241 -9.14 -19.62 -9.56
CA VAL A 241 -8.75 -19.44 -8.16
C VAL A 241 -8.26 -20.77 -7.60
N ASP A 242 -6.98 -20.83 -7.29
CA ASP A 242 -6.35 -22.04 -6.77
C ASP A 242 -6.78 -22.34 -5.32
N GLU A 243 -6.69 -23.61 -4.94
CA GLU A 243 -7.19 -24.10 -3.65
C GLU A 243 -6.51 -23.39 -2.47
N GLU A 244 -5.20 -23.22 -2.51
CA GLU A 244 -4.45 -22.56 -1.43
C GLU A 244 -4.87 -21.08 -1.23
N ILE A 245 -5.26 -20.39 -2.30
CA ILE A 245 -5.79 -19.03 -2.23
C ILE A 245 -7.18 -19.06 -1.59
N LEU A 246 -8.03 -19.98 -2.01
CA LEU A 246 -9.38 -20.15 -1.46
C LEU A 246 -9.36 -20.53 0.02
N ASP A 247 -8.44 -21.42 0.43
CA ASP A 247 -8.27 -21.80 1.83
C ASP A 247 -7.90 -20.59 2.71
N ASN A 248 -7.00 -19.73 2.23
CA ASN A 248 -6.66 -18.49 2.91
C ASN A 248 -7.90 -17.58 3.05
N ILE A 249 -8.60 -17.33 1.94
CA ILE A 249 -9.80 -16.48 1.91
C ILE A 249 -10.86 -17.02 2.87
N MET A 250 -11.12 -18.34 2.84
CA MET A 250 -12.14 -18.96 3.68
C MET A 250 -11.82 -18.85 5.17
N VAL A 251 -10.56 -19.01 5.56
CA VAL A 251 -10.13 -18.82 6.97
C VAL A 251 -10.32 -17.36 7.37
N MET A 252 -9.80 -16.42 6.60
CA MET A 252 -9.89 -14.98 6.92
C MET A 252 -11.34 -14.52 7.01
N ALA A 253 -12.18 -14.88 6.05
CA ALA A 253 -13.59 -14.49 6.03
C ALA A 253 -14.39 -15.09 7.21
N ARG A 254 -14.20 -16.38 7.56
CA ARG A 254 -14.85 -17.01 8.73
C ARG A 254 -14.53 -16.30 10.02
N HIS A 255 -13.31 -15.75 10.15
CA HIS A 255 -12.88 -14.99 11.32
C HIS A 255 -13.12 -13.48 11.19
N GLY A 256 -13.95 -13.04 10.21
CA GLY A 256 -14.34 -11.64 10.06
C GLY A 256 -13.19 -10.69 9.70
N GLN A 257 -12.06 -11.22 9.22
CA GLN A 257 -10.91 -10.41 8.85
C GLN A 257 -11.04 -9.89 7.42
N CYS A 258 -10.34 -8.80 7.11
CA CYS A 258 -10.45 -8.15 5.81
C CYS A 258 -9.82 -8.96 4.69
N VAL A 259 -10.55 -9.15 3.59
CA VAL A 259 -10.06 -9.78 2.36
C VAL A 259 -9.94 -8.72 1.26
N VAL A 260 -8.71 -8.44 0.84
CA VAL A 260 -8.41 -7.56 -0.28
C VAL A 260 -8.22 -8.41 -1.52
N ILE A 261 -9.15 -8.32 -2.45
CA ILE A 261 -9.25 -9.17 -3.64
C ILE A 261 -8.66 -8.41 -4.82
N THR A 262 -7.57 -8.90 -5.37
CA THR A 262 -6.81 -8.20 -6.41
C THR A 262 -6.56 -9.11 -7.61
N PRO A 263 -7.46 -9.16 -8.60
CA PRO A 263 -7.17 -9.82 -9.87
C PRO A 263 -5.95 -9.20 -10.55
N PHE A 264 -5.05 -10.05 -11.04
CA PHE A 264 -3.86 -9.61 -11.77
C PHE A 264 -4.11 -9.73 -13.27
N THR A 265 -4.71 -8.69 -13.86
CA THR A 265 -5.24 -8.68 -15.23
C THR A 265 -4.34 -7.88 -16.17
N LEU A 266 -3.30 -8.53 -16.70
CA LEU A 266 -2.42 -7.92 -17.71
C LEU A 266 -3.09 -7.96 -19.10
N MET A 267 -3.46 -6.80 -19.62
CA MET A 267 -4.04 -6.65 -20.96
C MET A 267 -3.10 -7.20 -22.04
N GLY A 268 -3.63 -8.08 -22.87
CA GLY A 268 -2.89 -8.76 -23.92
C GLY A 268 -2.25 -10.10 -23.51
N ALA A 269 -2.20 -10.41 -22.20
CA ALA A 269 -1.67 -11.68 -21.69
C ALA A 269 -2.67 -12.43 -20.81
N MET A 270 -3.17 -11.81 -19.76
CA MET A 270 -4.06 -12.42 -18.75
C MET A 270 -5.49 -11.90 -18.85
N ALA A 271 -5.73 -10.92 -19.69
CA ALA A 271 -7.04 -10.31 -19.95
C ALA A 271 -7.12 -9.85 -21.41
N PRO A 272 -8.35 -9.52 -21.89
CA PRO A 272 -8.49 -8.88 -23.20
C PRO A 272 -7.58 -7.66 -23.35
N ILE A 273 -7.09 -7.43 -24.55
CA ILE A 273 -6.18 -6.30 -24.84
C ILE A 273 -6.84 -4.93 -24.67
N THR A 274 -8.17 -4.88 -24.63
CA THR A 274 -8.93 -3.65 -24.44
C THR A 274 -9.19 -3.38 -22.95
N LEU A 275 -9.03 -2.13 -22.53
CA LEU A 275 -9.24 -1.74 -21.13
C LEU A 275 -10.65 -2.10 -20.62
N ALA A 276 -11.69 -1.82 -21.40
CA ALA A 276 -13.06 -2.14 -21.00
C ALA A 276 -13.26 -3.66 -20.77
N GLY A 277 -12.69 -4.50 -21.65
CA GLY A 277 -12.75 -5.96 -21.50
C GLY A 277 -11.96 -6.46 -20.28
N ALA A 278 -10.78 -5.90 -20.04
CA ALA A 278 -9.96 -6.22 -18.88
C ALA A 278 -10.66 -5.81 -17.57
N LEU A 279 -11.30 -4.65 -17.52
CA LEU A 279 -12.09 -4.19 -16.37
C LEU A 279 -13.33 -5.07 -16.14
N ALA A 280 -14.01 -5.54 -17.19
CA ALA A 280 -15.13 -6.47 -17.05
C ALA A 280 -14.68 -7.81 -16.44
N GLN A 281 -13.57 -8.38 -16.92
CA GLN A 281 -12.98 -9.60 -16.36
C GLN A 281 -12.53 -9.40 -14.92
N GLN A 282 -11.75 -8.35 -14.63
CA GLN A 282 -11.30 -8.00 -13.26
C GLN A 282 -12.49 -7.90 -12.30
N THR A 283 -13.55 -7.22 -12.73
CA THR A 283 -14.74 -7.04 -11.90
C THR A 283 -15.47 -8.36 -11.66
N ALA A 284 -15.61 -9.21 -12.68
CA ALA A 284 -16.22 -10.53 -12.54
C ALA A 284 -15.43 -11.41 -11.54
N GLU A 285 -14.11 -11.48 -11.68
CA GLU A 285 -13.23 -12.24 -10.79
C GLU A 285 -13.34 -11.74 -9.34
N ALA A 286 -13.32 -10.42 -9.13
CA ALA A 286 -13.45 -9.83 -7.80
C ALA A 286 -14.82 -10.09 -7.17
N LEU A 287 -15.91 -9.89 -7.92
CA LEU A 287 -17.27 -10.10 -7.45
C LEU A 287 -17.54 -11.56 -7.06
N GLY A 288 -17.00 -12.52 -7.82
CA GLY A 288 -17.10 -13.93 -7.46
C GLY A 288 -16.53 -14.20 -6.06
N ILE A 289 -15.35 -13.67 -5.74
CA ILE A 289 -14.72 -13.88 -4.43
C ILE A 289 -15.41 -13.07 -3.32
N VAL A 290 -15.85 -11.82 -3.57
CA VAL A 290 -16.66 -11.07 -2.59
C VAL A 290 -17.89 -11.88 -2.21
N THR A 291 -18.57 -12.46 -3.20
CA THR A 291 -19.73 -13.34 -2.98
C THR A 291 -19.41 -14.49 -2.05
N LEU A 292 -18.28 -15.20 -2.25
CA LEU A 292 -17.82 -16.26 -1.36
C LEU A 292 -17.59 -15.77 0.08
N CYS A 293 -16.93 -14.63 0.23
CA CYS A 293 -16.70 -14.04 1.56
C CYS A 293 -18.00 -13.77 2.29
N GLN A 294 -18.99 -13.22 1.60
CA GLN A 294 -20.30 -12.91 2.19
C GLN A 294 -21.17 -14.16 2.44
N MET A 295 -21.00 -15.23 1.65
CA MET A 295 -21.61 -16.54 1.93
C MET A 295 -21.08 -17.15 3.22
N LEU A 296 -19.78 -17.03 3.46
CA LEU A 296 -19.10 -17.54 4.65
C LEU A 296 -19.50 -16.78 5.91
N ARG A 297 -19.49 -15.46 5.83
CA ARG A 297 -19.86 -14.56 6.92
C ARG A 297 -20.39 -13.25 6.35
N PRO A 298 -21.70 -12.99 6.38
CA PRO A 298 -22.27 -11.71 6.01
C PRO A 298 -21.62 -10.56 6.82
N GLY A 299 -21.26 -9.48 6.16
CA GLY A 299 -20.58 -8.35 6.76
C GLY A 299 -19.04 -8.47 6.82
N THR A 300 -18.46 -9.51 6.24
CA THR A 300 -16.99 -9.62 6.11
C THR A 300 -16.44 -8.41 5.36
N PRO A 301 -15.46 -7.68 5.93
CA PRO A 301 -14.80 -6.57 5.25
C PRO A 301 -14.11 -7.05 3.96
N CYS A 302 -14.53 -6.51 2.83
CA CYS A 302 -13.93 -6.78 1.53
C CYS A 302 -13.47 -5.50 0.87
N VAL A 303 -12.32 -5.56 0.21
CA VAL A 303 -11.80 -4.49 -0.64
C VAL A 303 -11.56 -5.09 -2.01
N ILE A 304 -12.13 -4.50 -3.05
CA ILE A 304 -11.84 -4.92 -4.41
C ILE A 304 -10.70 -4.07 -4.97
N GLY A 305 -9.86 -4.67 -5.77
CA GLY A 305 -8.81 -3.96 -6.45
C GLY A 305 -8.57 -4.49 -7.82
N GLY A 306 -7.77 -3.77 -8.57
CA GLY A 306 -7.26 -4.23 -9.82
C GLY A 306 -5.75 -4.03 -9.84
N PHE A 307 -5.11 -4.98 -10.43
CA PHE A 307 -3.74 -4.83 -10.88
C PHE A 307 -3.73 -4.90 -12.41
N THR A 308 -4.70 -4.17 -13.01
CA THR A 308 -4.86 -4.10 -14.45
C THR A 308 -3.86 -3.15 -15.04
N SER A 309 -2.97 -3.68 -15.88
CA SER A 309 -1.99 -2.95 -16.66
C SER A 309 -1.88 -3.59 -18.04
N ASN A 310 -0.95 -3.13 -18.84
CA ASN A 310 -0.63 -3.75 -20.12
C ASN A 310 0.70 -4.52 -20.04
N VAL A 311 0.93 -5.39 -21.01
CA VAL A 311 2.26 -5.93 -21.28
C VAL A 311 2.93 -5.10 -22.39
N ASP A 312 4.24 -5.00 -22.35
CA ASP A 312 4.99 -4.63 -23.54
C ASP A 312 4.91 -5.77 -24.55
N MET A 313 4.19 -5.56 -25.63
CA MET A 313 3.95 -6.59 -26.67
C MET A 313 5.22 -7.05 -27.38
N ARG A 314 6.36 -6.39 -27.17
CA ARG A 314 7.65 -6.76 -27.79
C ARG A 314 8.44 -7.73 -26.89
N THR A 315 8.35 -7.55 -25.58
CA THR A 315 9.14 -8.32 -24.61
C THR A 315 8.29 -9.26 -23.76
N GLY A 316 6.97 -9.04 -23.71
CA GLY A 316 6.05 -9.77 -22.83
C GLY A 316 6.12 -9.31 -21.35
N SER A 317 6.97 -8.35 -21.02
CA SER A 317 7.12 -7.86 -19.66
C SER A 317 5.94 -6.99 -19.23
N PRO A 318 5.50 -7.09 -17.97
CA PRO A 318 4.49 -6.18 -17.44
C PRO A 318 4.99 -4.73 -17.46
N ALA A 319 4.16 -3.82 -17.97
CA ALA A 319 4.43 -2.40 -18.00
C ALA A 319 3.61 -1.68 -16.93
N PHE A 320 4.26 -0.96 -16.03
CA PHE A 320 3.64 -0.27 -14.91
C PHE A 320 3.94 1.22 -14.92
N GLY A 321 3.03 2.02 -14.35
CA GLY A 321 3.14 3.48 -14.40
C GLY A 321 2.80 4.07 -15.77
N THR A 322 2.21 3.26 -16.66
CA THR A 322 1.76 3.63 -18.00
C THR A 322 0.43 4.39 -17.98
N PRO A 323 0.07 5.10 -19.06
CA PRO A 323 -1.26 5.70 -19.20
C PRO A 323 -2.39 4.68 -19.07
N GLU A 324 -2.21 3.46 -19.59
CA GLU A 324 -3.16 2.36 -19.51
C GLU A 324 -3.39 1.94 -18.06
N TYR A 325 -2.33 1.81 -17.27
CA TYR A 325 -2.40 1.54 -15.84
C TYR A 325 -3.15 2.65 -15.10
N CYS A 326 -2.80 3.92 -15.33
CA CYS A 326 -3.46 5.06 -14.70
C CYS A 326 -4.97 5.10 -15.01
N ASN A 327 -5.34 4.87 -16.26
CA ASN A 327 -6.76 4.78 -16.67
C ASN A 327 -7.46 3.59 -16.01
N ALA A 328 -6.80 2.43 -15.90
CA ALA A 328 -7.34 1.27 -15.20
C ALA A 328 -7.60 1.57 -13.72
N VAL A 329 -6.71 2.27 -13.06
CA VAL A 329 -6.85 2.72 -11.65
C VAL A 329 -8.07 3.62 -11.49
N LEU A 330 -8.19 4.67 -12.31
CA LEU A 330 -9.30 5.63 -12.27
C LEU A 330 -10.64 4.93 -12.51
N ALA A 331 -10.73 4.09 -13.56
CA ALA A 331 -11.95 3.37 -13.90
C ALA A 331 -12.33 2.31 -12.85
N SER A 332 -11.36 1.56 -12.29
CA SER A 332 -11.60 0.57 -11.24
C SER A 332 -12.20 1.22 -9.99
N ALA A 333 -11.72 2.39 -9.61
CA ALA A 333 -12.25 3.12 -8.47
C ALA A 333 -13.67 3.65 -8.72
N GLN A 334 -13.99 4.09 -9.95
CA GLN A 334 -15.37 4.43 -10.33
C GLN A 334 -16.31 3.22 -10.20
N ILE A 335 -15.88 2.04 -10.67
CA ILE A 335 -16.64 0.79 -10.55
C ILE A 335 -16.85 0.44 -9.07
N GLY A 336 -15.80 0.53 -8.23
CA GLY A 336 -15.91 0.26 -6.80
C GLY A 336 -16.88 1.19 -6.08
N ARG A 337 -16.86 2.50 -6.37
CA ARG A 337 -17.84 3.46 -5.84
C ARG A 337 -19.26 3.11 -6.26
N ARG A 338 -19.47 2.73 -7.52
CA ARG A 338 -20.79 2.29 -8.01
C ARG A 338 -21.30 1.03 -7.29
N LEU A 339 -20.39 0.12 -6.95
CA LEU A 339 -20.67 -1.11 -6.21
C LEU A 339 -20.74 -0.91 -4.69
N LYS A 340 -20.36 0.27 -4.19
CA LYS A 340 -20.23 0.59 -2.76
C LYS A 340 -19.28 -0.34 -2.02
N ILE A 341 -18.19 -0.72 -2.66
CA ILE A 341 -17.13 -1.52 -2.07
C ILE A 341 -15.86 -0.68 -2.05
N PRO A 342 -15.10 -0.65 -0.94
CA PRO A 342 -13.80 0.01 -0.90
C PRO A 342 -12.85 -0.52 -1.95
N VAL A 343 -11.97 0.35 -2.43
CA VAL A 343 -11.06 0.04 -3.54
C VAL A 343 -9.61 0.09 -3.12
N ARG A 344 -8.85 -0.88 -3.58
CA ARG A 344 -7.40 -0.95 -3.50
C ARG A 344 -6.77 -0.70 -4.86
N THR A 345 -5.73 0.12 -4.89
CA THR A 345 -4.86 0.35 -6.05
C THR A 345 -3.39 0.30 -5.64
N SER A 346 -2.48 0.68 -6.51
CA SER A 346 -1.05 0.66 -6.24
C SER A 346 -0.33 1.87 -6.84
N ALA A 347 0.79 2.26 -6.22
CA ALA A 347 1.77 3.13 -6.83
C ALA A 347 2.95 2.28 -7.31
N VAL A 348 3.14 2.19 -8.61
CA VAL A 348 4.03 1.19 -9.23
C VAL A 348 4.88 1.80 -10.34
N ASN A 349 5.98 1.13 -10.66
CA ASN A 349 6.86 1.45 -11.77
C ASN A 349 7.45 0.17 -12.38
N ALA A 350 7.98 0.26 -13.58
CA ALA A 350 8.66 -0.82 -14.27
C ALA A 350 10.20 -0.66 -14.28
N SER A 351 10.71 0.52 -13.95
CA SER A 351 12.15 0.79 -13.96
C SER A 351 12.95 -0.15 -13.06
N PRO A 352 14.09 -0.68 -13.52
CA PRO A 352 15.00 -1.47 -12.70
C PRO A 352 15.93 -0.63 -11.82
N GLU A 353 15.92 0.71 -11.94
CA GLU A 353 16.79 1.65 -11.24
C GLU A 353 16.00 2.70 -10.46
N VAL A 354 16.62 3.26 -9.41
CA VAL A 354 16.10 4.42 -8.69
C VAL A 354 16.54 5.69 -9.43
N ASP A 355 15.81 6.00 -10.49
CA ASP A 355 16.12 7.07 -11.44
C ASP A 355 14.89 7.94 -11.76
N ALA A 356 14.99 8.76 -12.80
CA ALA A 356 13.89 9.59 -13.27
C ALA A 356 12.69 8.74 -13.69
N GLN A 357 12.91 7.59 -14.39
CA GLN A 357 11.85 6.72 -14.85
C GLN A 357 11.05 6.15 -13.68
N SER A 358 11.73 5.54 -12.72
CA SER A 358 11.04 4.99 -11.53
C SER A 358 10.25 6.05 -10.77
N THR A 359 10.73 7.29 -10.78
CA THR A 359 10.08 8.40 -10.08
C THR A 359 8.83 8.88 -10.81
N TYR A 360 8.90 9.14 -12.13
CA TYR A 360 7.70 9.62 -12.85
C TYR A 360 6.63 8.55 -13.00
N GLU A 361 6.99 7.27 -13.22
CA GLU A 361 6.04 6.16 -13.27
C GLU A 361 5.30 5.99 -11.94
N THR A 362 6.03 6.03 -10.81
CA THR A 362 5.42 6.01 -9.47
C THR A 362 4.55 7.25 -9.23
N ALA A 363 5.02 8.44 -9.62
CA ALA A 363 4.27 9.69 -9.40
C ALA A 363 2.94 9.67 -10.16
N PHE A 364 2.90 9.23 -11.43
CA PHE A 364 1.67 9.12 -12.22
C PHE A 364 0.71 8.08 -11.64
N SER A 365 1.19 6.89 -11.27
CA SER A 365 0.36 5.85 -10.68
C SER A 365 -0.18 6.27 -9.31
N LEU A 366 0.62 6.91 -8.48
CA LEU A 366 0.21 7.47 -7.19
C LEU A 366 -0.83 8.59 -7.36
N GLN A 367 -0.62 9.50 -8.32
CA GLN A 367 -1.57 10.55 -8.65
C GLN A 367 -2.91 9.97 -9.07
N ALA A 368 -2.93 9.00 -9.98
CA ALA A 368 -4.16 8.32 -10.39
C ALA A 368 -4.86 7.67 -9.19
N ALA A 369 -4.11 6.99 -8.31
CA ALA A 369 -4.64 6.34 -7.12
C ALA A 369 -5.28 7.35 -6.13
N ILE A 370 -4.65 8.48 -5.90
CA ILE A 370 -5.18 9.52 -4.99
C ILE A 370 -6.39 10.22 -5.61
N LEU A 371 -6.31 10.62 -6.88
CA LEU A 371 -7.41 11.31 -7.56
C LEU A 371 -8.61 10.41 -7.82
N SER A 372 -8.41 9.09 -7.88
CA SER A 372 -9.50 8.11 -7.97
C SER A 372 -10.26 7.90 -6.67
N HIS A 373 -9.79 8.41 -5.54
CA HIS A 373 -10.28 8.10 -4.18
C HIS A 373 -10.13 6.61 -3.83
N SER A 374 -8.98 6.02 -4.18
CA SER A 374 -8.63 4.69 -3.70
C SER A 374 -8.38 4.70 -2.19
N HIS A 375 -8.94 3.72 -1.48
CA HIS A 375 -8.91 3.67 -0.01
C HIS A 375 -7.62 3.03 0.52
N LEU A 376 -7.08 2.03 -0.20
CA LEU A 376 -5.82 1.37 0.08
C LEU A 376 -4.89 1.53 -1.13
N ILE A 377 -3.77 2.19 -0.97
CA ILE A 377 -2.75 2.34 -2.01
C ILE A 377 -1.54 1.52 -1.62
N ASN A 378 -1.42 0.32 -2.20
CA ASN A 378 -0.29 -0.57 -1.98
C ASN A 378 0.94 -0.10 -2.78
N HIS A 379 2.10 -0.64 -2.42
CA HIS A 379 3.36 -0.37 -3.11
C HIS A 379 3.70 1.13 -3.17
N ALA A 380 3.14 1.89 -2.22
CA ALA A 380 3.31 3.34 -2.18
C ALA A 380 4.74 3.77 -1.89
N VAL A 381 5.57 2.87 -1.35
CA VAL A 381 7.02 3.07 -1.19
C VAL A 381 7.79 1.79 -1.52
N GLY A 382 8.97 1.95 -2.13
CA GLY A 382 9.98 0.89 -2.26
C GLY A 382 9.80 -0.09 -3.41
N TRP A 383 8.74 0.03 -4.21
CA TRP A 383 8.50 -0.83 -5.38
C TRP A 383 9.47 -0.48 -6.51
N LEU A 384 10.12 -1.48 -7.08
CA LEU A 384 11.07 -1.34 -8.19
C LEU A 384 11.01 -2.57 -9.11
N GLU A 385 11.42 -2.40 -10.37
CA GLU A 385 11.58 -3.50 -11.33
C GLU A 385 10.27 -4.29 -11.55
N GLY A 386 9.13 -3.59 -11.69
CA GLY A 386 7.83 -4.25 -11.87
C GLY A 386 7.42 -5.16 -10.70
N GLY A 387 7.99 -4.97 -9.51
CA GLY A 387 7.71 -5.76 -8.31
C GLY A 387 8.74 -6.86 -8.01
N LEU A 388 9.77 -6.98 -8.81
CA LEU A 388 10.82 -7.98 -8.57
C LEU A 388 11.84 -7.54 -7.52
N SER A 389 11.87 -6.25 -7.17
CA SER A 389 12.79 -5.73 -6.15
C SER A 389 12.11 -4.75 -5.20
N ALA A 390 12.46 -4.86 -3.90
CA ALA A 390 12.21 -3.86 -2.89
C ALA A 390 13.49 -3.04 -2.69
N SER A 391 13.45 -1.71 -2.90
CA SER A 391 14.64 -0.86 -2.79
C SER A 391 14.58 0.06 -1.59
N LEU A 392 15.67 0.10 -0.82
CA LEU A 392 15.79 0.94 0.38
C LEU A 392 15.85 2.43 0.04
N GLU A 393 16.57 2.81 -1.02
CA GLU A 393 16.57 4.19 -1.53
C GLU A 393 15.19 4.60 -2.08
N LYS A 394 14.53 3.68 -2.80
CA LYS A 394 13.19 3.94 -3.35
C LYS A 394 12.16 4.16 -2.25
N ILE A 395 12.30 3.49 -1.09
CA ILE A 395 11.45 3.77 0.08
C ILE A 395 11.52 5.24 0.48
N VAL A 396 12.72 5.83 0.50
CA VAL A 396 12.91 7.23 0.88
C VAL A 396 12.43 8.20 -0.21
N VAL A 397 12.72 7.87 -1.48
CA VAL A 397 12.27 8.68 -2.64
C VAL A 397 10.75 8.73 -2.70
N ASP A 398 10.09 7.59 -2.55
CA ASP A 398 8.63 7.52 -2.58
C ASP A 398 8.01 8.17 -1.34
N ALA A 399 8.63 8.04 -0.17
CA ALA A 399 8.16 8.70 1.04
C ALA A 399 8.13 10.23 0.87
N GLU A 400 9.07 10.81 0.13
CA GLU A 400 9.04 12.23 -0.24
C GLU A 400 7.79 12.55 -1.08
N LEU A 401 7.46 11.72 -2.08
CA LEU A 401 6.24 11.89 -2.89
C LEU A 401 4.97 11.80 -2.02
N LEU A 402 4.90 10.82 -1.11
CA LEU A 402 3.76 10.67 -0.21
C LEU A 402 3.60 11.88 0.71
N ARG A 403 4.70 12.40 1.24
CA ARG A 403 4.68 13.58 2.12
C ARG A 403 4.24 14.85 1.38
N ASN A 404 4.66 15.01 0.12
CA ASN A 404 4.15 16.10 -0.73
C ASN A 404 2.63 15.98 -0.92
N TRP A 405 2.12 14.77 -1.21
CA TRP A 405 0.68 14.55 -1.34
C TRP A 405 -0.07 14.78 -0.02
N ALA A 406 0.48 14.33 1.10
CA ALA A 406 -0.12 14.58 2.41
C ALA A 406 -0.24 16.09 2.71
N GLU A 407 0.73 16.88 2.28
CA GLU A 407 0.68 18.35 2.40
C GLU A 407 -0.35 18.97 1.45
N MET A 408 -0.38 18.53 0.19
CA MET A 408 -1.33 19.01 -0.82
C MET A 408 -2.81 18.72 -0.46
N LEU A 409 -3.07 17.64 0.27
CA LEU A 409 -4.42 17.26 0.71
C LEU A 409 -4.91 18.08 1.91
N LYS A 410 -4.04 18.86 2.57
CA LYS A 410 -4.47 19.79 3.63
C LYS A 410 -5.35 20.90 3.06
N PRO A 411 -6.37 21.32 3.80
CA PRO A 411 -7.15 22.49 3.39
C PRO A 411 -6.25 23.74 3.35
N ILE A 412 -6.48 24.58 2.37
CA ILE A 412 -5.85 25.91 2.32
C ILE A 412 -6.46 26.74 3.47
N ALA A 413 -5.61 27.36 4.29
CA ALA A 413 -6.06 28.32 5.31
C ALA A 413 -6.63 29.57 4.62
N PHE A 414 -7.75 30.08 5.14
CA PHE A 414 -8.52 31.15 4.46
C PHE A 414 -9.16 32.15 5.44
N SER A 415 -8.40 32.60 6.43
CA SER A 415 -8.82 33.69 7.33
C SER A 415 -8.43 35.06 6.75
N ASP A 416 -8.92 36.15 7.33
CA ASP A 416 -8.50 37.50 6.95
C ASP A 416 -6.98 37.70 7.15
N ASP A 417 -6.41 37.06 8.16
CA ASP A 417 -4.96 37.05 8.42
C ASP A 417 -4.18 36.23 7.38
N ASP A 418 -4.78 35.15 6.83
CA ASP A 418 -4.19 34.40 5.73
C ASP A 418 -4.27 35.17 4.40
N LEU A 419 -5.30 35.96 4.19
CA LEU A 419 -5.42 36.86 3.02
C LEU A 419 -4.40 38.00 3.08
N ALA A 420 -3.92 38.37 4.28
CA ALA A 420 -2.80 39.25 4.54
C ALA A 420 -2.90 40.65 3.85
N VAL A 421 -4.11 41.22 3.70
CA VAL A 421 -4.32 42.48 2.96
C VAL A 421 -3.51 43.61 3.56
N GLU A 422 -3.44 43.74 4.90
CA GLU A 422 -2.66 44.79 5.55
C GLU A 422 -1.15 44.62 5.30
N ALA A 423 -0.64 43.41 5.36
CA ALA A 423 0.76 43.15 5.04
C ALA A 423 1.10 43.46 3.56
N ILE A 424 0.14 43.29 2.64
CA ILE A 424 0.30 43.68 1.23
C ILE A 424 0.38 45.22 1.10
N LYS A 425 -0.44 45.97 1.85
CA LYS A 425 -0.43 47.43 1.85
C LYS A 425 0.87 48.01 2.43
N ASP A 426 1.43 47.36 3.46
CA ASP A 426 2.63 47.83 4.17
C ASP A 426 3.92 47.63 3.35
N VAL A 427 3.94 46.75 2.37
CA VAL A 427 5.12 46.53 1.52
C VAL A 427 5.09 47.47 0.31
N ALA A 428 6.14 48.22 0.14
CA ALA A 428 6.26 49.18 -0.99
C ALA A 428 6.19 48.46 -2.34
N VAL A 429 5.67 49.14 -3.35
CA VAL A 429 5.65 48.62 -4.74
C VAL A 429 7.06 48.28 -5.19
N GLY A 430 7.27 47.05 -5.68
CA GLY A 430 8.59 46.53 -6.05
C GLY A 430 9.47 46.13 -4.86
N GLY A 431 8.96 46.16 -3.63
CA GLY A 431 9.63 45.70 -2.43
C GLY A 431 9.58 44.19 -2.25
N HIS A 432 9.92 43.69 -1.04
CA HIS A 432 9.90 42.27 -0.70
C HIS A 432 9.33 42.03 0.70
N PHE A 433 8.74 40.88 0.91
CA PHE A 433 8.08 40.49 2.16
C PHE A 433 9.00 39.90 3.23
N PHE A 434 10.30 39.68 3.00
CA PHE A 434 11.20 39.01 3.95
C PHE A 434 11.24 39.67 5.35
N GLY A 435 11.09 40.97 5.42
CA GLY A 435 11.08 41.72 6.68
C GLY A 435 9.67 42.05 7.20
N ALA A 436 8.61 41.70 6.50
CA ALA A 436 7.26 41.96 6.92
C ALA A 436 6.89 41.15 8.19
N ALA A 437 6.17 41.78 9.12
CA ALA A 437 5.74 41.13 10.37
C ALA A 437 4.98 39.82 10.11
N HIS A 438 4.13 39.79 9.08
CA HIS A 438 3.39 38.63 8.64
C HIS A 438 4.32 37.44 8.25
N THR A 439 5.40 37.69 7.50
CA THR A 439 6.40 36.69 7.13
C THR A 439 7.21 36.22 8.34
N LEU A 440 7.65 37.16 9.18
CA LEU A 440 8.45 36.87 10.37
C LEU A 440 7.70 35.99 11.38
N ALA A 441 6.39 36.12 11.47
CA ALA A 441 5.55 35.32 12.34
C ALA A 441 5.36 33.87 11.82
N ARG A 442 5.59 33.58 10.52
CA ARG A 442 5.20 32.35 9.85
C ARG A 442 6.32 31.59 9.14
N TYR A 443 7.49 32.18 8.88
CA TYR A 443 8.52 31.62 8.00
C TYR A 443 9.05 30.25 8.47
N GLU A 444 8.93 29.91 9.75
CA GLU A 444 9.37 28.60 10.27
C GLU A 444 8.36 27.48 10.01
N SER A 445 7.08 27.80 9.79
CA SER A 445 5.98 26.82 9.69
C SER A 445 5.16 26.91 8.40
N ALA A 446 5.31 27.99 7.62
CA ALA A 446 4.46 28.26 6.45
C ALA A 446 4.66 27.28 5.30
N PHE A 447 5.84 26.69 5.17
CA PHE A 447 6.19 25.87 4.01
C PHE A 447 6.57 24.46 4.41
N TYR A 448 6.27 23.52 3.50
CA TYR A 448 6.71 22.14 3.59
C TYR A 448 8.22 22.04 3.75
N ARG A 449 8.67 21.13 4.62
CA ARG A 449 10.09 20.81 4.81
C ARG A 449 10.35 19.43 4.24
N PRO A 450 11.15 19.32 3.16
CA PRO A 450 11.39 18.06 2.48
C PRO A 450 12.19 17.07 3.34
N LEU A 451 11.91 15.78 3.13
CA LEU A 451 12.72 14.69 3.65
C LEU A 451 13.99 14.49 2.80
N LEU A 452 13.84 14.57 1.49
CA LEU A 452 14.86 14.22 0.51
C LEU A 452 15.26 15.38 -0.41
N SER A 453 14.28 16.22 -0.84
CA SER A 453 14.52 17.26 -1.82
C SER A 453 15.55 18.28 -1.32
N ASP A 454 16.39 18.76 -2.21
CA ASP A 454 17.42 19.78 -1.95
C ASP A 454 17.12 21.02 -2.82
N TRP A 455 16.87 22.15 -2.17
CA TRP A 455 16.54 23.44 -2.81
C TRP A 455 17.70 24.43 -2.73
N SER A 456 18.91 23.96 -2.40
CA SER A 456 20.10 24.81 -2.41
C SER A 456 20.43 25.26 -3.85
N ASN A 457 21.08 26.42 -3.96
CA ASN A 457 21.63 26.84 -5.26
C ASN A 457 22.78 25.91 -5.69
N PHE A 458 23.18 26.00 -6.94
CA PHE A 458 24.20 25.11 -7.53
C PHE A 458 25.53 25.14 -6.78
N GLU A 459 25.99 26.31 -6.34
CA GLU A 459 27.25 26.49 -5.62
C GLU A 459 27.21 25.78 -4.26
N ASN A 460 26.16 26.01 -3.47
CA ASN A 460 25.96 25.37 -2.18
C ASN A 460 25.80 23.85 -2.30
N TRP A 461 25.08 23.39 -3.34
CA TRP A 461 24.93 21.97 -3.63
C TRP A 461 26.27 21.33 -3.99
N THR A 462 27.10 22.01 -4.80
CA THR A 462 28.45 21.57 -5.17
C THR A 462 29.35 21.48 -3.96
N ASP A 463 29.37 22.51 -3.12
CA ASP A 463 30.16 22.56 -1.88
C ASP A 463 29.74 21.46 -0.88
N ALA A 464 28.44 21.07 -0.90
CA ALA A 464 27.91 19.95 -0.11
C ALA A 464 28.23 18.56 -0.70
N GLY A 465 29.00 18.50 -1.80
CA GLY A 465 29.46 17.26 -2.43
C GLY A 465 28.64 16.79 -3.62
N ALA A 466 27.82 17.64 -4.22
CA ALA A 466 27.06 17.41 -5.46
C ALA A 466 26.27 16.09 -5.51
N ARG A 467 25.69 15.69 -4.36
CA ARG A 467 25.01 14.39 -4.21
C ARG A 467 23.64 14.40 -4.87
N ASN A 468 23.38 13.45 -5.73
CA ASN A 468 22.04 13.23 -6.30
C ASN A 468 21.06 12.66 -5.26
N ALA A 469 19.77 12.56 -5.62
CA ALA A 469 18.72 12.13 -4.71
C ALA A 469 18.94 10.70 -4.19
N THR A 470 19.40 9.77 -5.02
CA THR A 470 19.64 8.37 -4.63
C THR A 470 20.74 8.27 -3.56
N VAL A 471 21.86 8.99 -3.74
CA VAL A 471 22.94 9.05 -2.76
C VAL A 471 22.49 9.68 -1.44
N ARG A 472 21.65 10.74 -1.50
CA ARG A 472 21.07 11.33 -0.29
C ARG A 472 20.13 10.36 0.42
N ALA A 473 19.30 9.63 -0.35
CA ALA A 473 18.39 8.62 0.19
C ALA A 473 19.14 7.51 0.94
N THR A 474 20.31 7.07 0.43
CA THR A 474 21.18 6.09 1.13
C THR A 474 21.58 6.62 2.52
N GLY A 475 22.01 7.87 2.62
CA GLY A 475 22.36 8.47 3.92
C GLY A 475 21.14 8.56 4.86
N ILE A 476 19.96 8.84 4.33
CA ILE A 476 18.73 8.98 5.11
C ILE A 476 18.28 7.62 5.66
N TRP A 477 18.13 6.57 4.83
CA TRP A 477 17.64 5.29 5.33
C TRP A 477 18.63 4.64 6.32
N LYS A 478 19.95 4.77 6.12
CA LYS A 478 20.96 4.30 7.08
C LYS A 478 20.83 4.99 8.43
N LYS A 479 20.68 6.32 8.42
CA LYS A 479 20.44 7.09 9.65
C LYS A 479 19.16 6.64 10.34
N MET A 480 18.06 6.47 9.57
CA MET A 480 16.78 6.05 10.13
C MET A 480 16.84 4.67 10.79
N LEU A 481 17.54 3.71 10.18
CA LEU A 481 17.75 2.38 10.78
C LEU A 481 18.61 2.45 12.05
N GLY A 482 19.66 3.27 12.04
CA GLY A 482 20.51 3.47 13.23
C GLY A 482 19.79 4.16 14.40
N GLU A 483 18.78 4.96 14.12
CA GLU A 483 17.95 5.67 15.11
C GLU A 483 16.59 4.97 15.38
N TYR A 484 16.38 3.78 14.83
CA TYR A 484 15.12 3.09 15.01
C TYR A 484 14.99 2.54 16.44
N LEU A 485 13.82 2.78 17.03
CA LEU A 485 13.42 2.17 18.29
C LEU A 485 12.11 1.40 18.05
N PRO A 486 12.01 0.15 18.48
CA PRO A 486 10.80 -0.63 18.34
C PRO A 486 9.64 0.01 19.13
N PRO A 487 8.42 -0.06 18.62
CA PRO A 487 7.26 0.38 19.39
C PRO A 487 7.07 -0.47 20.64
N PRO A 488 6.39 0.05 21.68
CA PRO A 488 6.12 -0.70 22.89
C PRO A 488 5.40 -2.03 22.59
N LEU A 489 5.90 -3.11 23.18
CA LEU A 489 5.29 -4.43 23.18
C LEU A 489 5.34 -4.98 24.59
N GLU A 490 4.19 -5.33 25.14
CA GLU A 490 4.09 -5.89 26.49
C GLU A 490 4.93 -7.18 26.60
N PRO A 491 5.75 -7.33 27.65
CA PRO A 491 6.64 -8.49 27.78
C PRO A 491 5.89 -9.83 27.74
N ALA A 492 4.70 -9.90 28.32
CA ALA A 492 3.87 -11.11 28.30
C ALA A 492 3.38 -11.46 26.89
N VAL A 493 3.05 -10.44 26.06
CA VAL A 493 2.67 -10.65 24.66
C VAL A 493 3.88 -11.16 23.87
N LYS A 494 5.06 -10.55 24.06
CA LYS A 494 6.29 -11.00 23.41
C LYS A 494 6.60 -12.47 23.75
N GLU A 495 6.57 -12.83 25.03
CA GLU A 495 6.82 -14.21 25.48
C GLU A 495 5.81 -15.19 24.87
N ALA A 496 4.52 -14.82 24.83
CA ALA A 496 3.49 -15.65 24.23
C ALA A 496 3.68 -15.84 22.72
N ILE A 497 4.08 -14.79 21.97
CA ILE A 497 4.42 -14.89 20.53
C ILE A 497 5.65 -15.78 20.34
N ASP A 498 6.71 -15.60 21.12
CA ASP A 498 7.93 -16.41 21.03
C ASP A 498 7.62 -17.91 21.27
N ALA A 499 6.81 -18.19 22.32
CA ALA A 499 6.37 -19.55 22.63
C ALA A 499 5.49 -20.16 21.52
N TYR A 500 4.58 -19.37 20.95
CA TYR A 500 3.75 -19.80 19.82
C TYR A 500 4.61 -20.16 18.60
N VAL A 501 5.51 -19.26 18.19
CA VAL A 501 6.42 -19.48 17.06
C VAL A 501 7.30 -20.70 17.28
N ALA A 502 7.90 -20.85 18.46
CA ALA A 502 8.75 -22.02 18.77
C ALA A 502 7.98 -23.36 18.72
N ARG A 503 6.75 -23.39 19.22
CA ARG A 503 5.87 -24.56 19.15
C ARG A 503 5.50 -24.90 17.71
N ARG A 504 4.99 -23.91 16.97
CA ARG A 504 4.54 -24.10 15.58
C ARG A 504 5.68 -24.47 14.64
N THR A 505 6.88 -23.92 14.87
CA THR A 505 8.08 -24.28 14.09
C THR A 505 8.40 -25.77 14.24
N ARG A 506 8.29 -26.34 15.44
CA ARG A 506 8.46 -27.80 15.64
C ARG A 506 7.39 -28.59 14.92
N GLU A 507 6.11 -28.21 15.12
CA GLU A 507 4.97 -28.92 14.51
C GLU A 507 5.03 -28.92 12.97
N LEU A 508 5.42 -27.81 12.35
CA LEU A 508 5.53 -27.70 10.89
C LEU A 508 6.85 -28.24 10.34
N GLY A 509 7.94 -28.16 11.12
CA GLY A 509 9.25 -28.72 10.75
C GLY A 509 9.24 -30.23 10.66
N ASP A 510 8.50 -30.91 11.54
CA ASP A 510 8.35 -32.36 11.54
C ASP A 510 7.48 -32.89 10.36
N THR A 511 6.73 -32.00 9.68
CA THR A 511 5.88 -32.36 8.53
C THR A 511 6.57 -32.21 7.17
N VAL A 512 7.78 -31.67 7.13
CA VAL A 512 8.57 -31.55 5.88
C VAL A 512 9.30 -32.87 5.65
N PRO A 513 9.02 -33.64 4.57
CA PRO A 513 9.85 -34.78 4.18
C PRO A 513 11.29 -34.32 3.94
N ALA A 514 12.26 -35.06 4.47
CA ALA A 514 13.68 -34.81 4.34
C ALA A 514 14.15 -34.83 2.87
#